data_0f9618d247265187b01fc4b10fa52ebc
#
_entry.id   0f9618d247265187b01fc4b10fa52ebc
#
_cell.length_a   1.000
_cell.length_b   1.000
_cell.length_c   1.000
_cell.angle_alpha   90.00
_cell.angle_beta   90.00
_cell.angle_gamma   90.00
#
_symmetry.space_group_name_H-M   'P 1'
#
loop_
_entity.id
_entity.type
_entity.pdbx_description
1 polymer ?
#
loop_
_entity_poly.entity_id
_entity_poly.type
_entity_poly.pdbx_seq_one_letter_code
_entity_poly.pdbx_strand_id
1 'polypeptide(L)'
;MKKVLISDNLSAEGVEIFKKTPGIQVDVKTKMTPEELKAVIRDYDALVIRSATKVTQEVIDRADRLKVIGRAGIGLDNVDIPAASKRGIVVMNTPGGNAVTTGEHAISMMLSLDRKIPQATASMKAGKWEKNKFTGHELLNKTLGIIGIGRVGSIVADRAQGLKMKVIAYDPFISPEAAKKTGITLASLDEIFRTADFITVHTPLTKETRGLINAAAFAKMKNTACVINCARGGIIDEQDLYDALVSGRIAGAALDVFVEEPTKNMALIGLENVICTPHLGASTDEAQINVAIAVAEQICAYLTTGEIKGAVNFPSVSAEILSVIRPYLILAEKLGKFEAQLVSGGIQEVTVEYSGEILDYNVAPITISLLKGLLTPILNEAVNYINAPLVAKERGIRVVEVKSSEVKDYTSMISVTVQTAKE
;
A
#
# COMPACT_ATOMS: atom_id res chain seq x y z
N MET A 1 -8.16 -20.43 22.19
CA MET A 1 -6.86 -20.00 21.65
C MET A 1 -7.06 -19.53 20.22
N LYS A 2 -6.46 -18.40 19.82
CA LYS A 2 -6.48 -17.92 18.44
C LYS A 2 -5.32 -18.56 17.66
N LYS A 3 -5.59 -19.03 16.43
CA LYS A 3 -4.59 -19.69 15.61
C LYS A 3 -4.10 -18.75 14.50
N VAL A 4 -2.78 -18.60 14.40
CA VAL A 4 -2.11 -17.77 13.39
C VAL A 4 -1.29 -18.68 12.47
N LEU A 5 -1.49 -18.55 11.17
CA LEU A 5 -0.67 -19.19 10.14
C LEU A 5 0.31 -18.19 9.56
N ILE A 6 1.60 -18.53 9.58
CA ILE A 6 2.64 -17.82 8.86
C ILE A 6 3.00 -18.66 7.63
N SER A 7 2.67 -18.16 6.43
CA SER A 7 2.82 -18.93 5.18
C SER A 7 4.05 -18.55 4.37
N ASP A 8 4.68 -17.44 4.69
CA ASP A 8 5.95 -17.00 4.07
C ASP A 8 7.07 -16.91 5.11
N ASN A 9 8.31 -16.84 4.64
CA ASN A 9 9.46 -16.69 5.54
C ASN A 9 9.39 -15.34 6.28
N LEU A 10 9.27 -15.39 7.60
CA LEU A 10 9.22 -14.22 8.50
C LEU A 10 10.43 -14.27 9.43
N SER A 11 10.97 -13.12 9.84
CA SER A 11 12.10 -13.09 10.76
C SER A 11 11.74 -13.69 12.12
N ALA A 12 12.74 -14.25 12.81
CA ALA A 12 12.54 -14.91 14.09
C ALA A 12 11.92 -13.98 15.15
N GLU A 13 12.28 -12.71 15.12
CA GLU A 13 11.78 -11.68 16.03
C GLU A 13 10.25 -11.54 15.94
N GLY A 14 9.71 -11.49 14.71
CA GLY A 14 8.25 -11.46 14.50
C GLY A 14 7.57 -12.75 14.96
N VAL A 15 8.16 -13.92 14.68
CA VAL A 15 7.63 -15.21 15.13
C VAL A 15 7.58 -15.29 16.66
N GLU A 16 8.63 -14.82 17.33
CA GLU A 16 8.70 -14.83 18.80
C GLU A 16 7.64 -13.94 19.47
N ILE A 17 7.23 -12.84 18.84
CA ILE A 17 6.12 -12.00 19.35
C ILE A 17 4.83 -12.82 19.39
N PHE A 18 4.51 -13.55 18.32
CA PHE A 18 3.32 -14.43 18.32
C PHE A 18 3.40 -15.51 19.41
N LYS A 19 4.55 -16.19 19.55
CA LYS A 19 4.74 -17.24 20.57
C LYS A 19 4.62 -16.74 22.00
N LYS A 20 5.08 -15.51 22.27
CA LYS A 20 5.03 -14.89 23.59
C LYS A 20 3.68 -14.26 23.93
N THR A 21 2.79 -14.09 22.94
CA THR A 21 1.48 -13.46 23.18
C THR A 21 0.50 -14.47 23.76
N PRO A 22 -0.02 -14.25 24.99
CA PRO A 22 -0.97 -15.15 25.60
C PRO A 22 -2.24 -15.34 24.78
N GLY A 23 -2.71 -16.59 24.67
CA GLY A 23 -3.92 -16.92 23.93
C GLY A 23 -3.75 -17.07 22.41
N ILE A 24 -2.52 -16.92 21.89
CA ILE A 24 -2.17 -17.15 20.49
C ILE A 24 -1.37 -18.44 20.35
N GLN A 25 -1.73 -19.22 19.34
CA GLN A 25 -0.95 -20.35 18.83
C GLN A 25 -0.49 -20.00 17.43
N VAL A 26 0.79 -20.14 17.12
CA VAL A 26 1.37 -19.86 15.82
C VAL A 26 1.89 -21.12 15.16
N ASP A 27 1.52 -21.31 13.90
CA ASP A 27 2.03 -22.35 13.02
C ASP A 27 2.82 -21.71 11.87
N VAL A 28 4.05 -22.12 11.65
CA VAL A 28 4.90 -21.65 10.53
C VAL A 28 4.93 -22.75 9.48
N LYS A 29 4.28 -22.52 8.34
CA LYS A 29 4.19 -23.44 7.21
C LYS A 29 4.53 -22.70 5.92
N THR A 30 5.80 -22.61 5.62
CA THR A 30 6.29 -21.91 4.42
C THR A 30 6.28 -22.79 3.18
N LYS A 31 6.30 -22.15 2.00
CA LYS A 31 6.36 -22.84 0.69
C LYS A 31 5.15 -23.74 0.39
N MET A 32 3.99 -23.43 0.97
CA MET A 32 2.76 -24.13 0.63
C MET A 32 2.33 -23.80 -0.80
N THR A 33 1.84 -24.81 -1.49
CA THR A 33 1.12 -24.60 -2.76
C THR A 33 -0.22 -23.92 -2.51
N PRO A 34 -0.84 -23.28 -3.52
CA PRO A 34 -2.17 -22.71 -3.37
C PRO A 34 -3.22 -23.72 -2.86
N GLU A 35 -3.12 -24.98 -3.28
CA GLU A 35 -4.05 -26.05 -2.87
C GLU A 35 -3.86 -26.41 -1.39
N GLU A 36 -2.62 -26.51 -0.92
CA GLU A 36 -2.31 -26.76 0.49
C GLU A 36 -2.79 -25.62 1.38
N LEU A 37 -2.62 -24.35 0.94
CA LEU A 37 -3.15 -23.20 1.67
C LEU A 37 -4.67 -23.25 1.76
N LYS A 38 -5.38 -23.52 0.64
CA LYS A 38 -6.85 -23.67 0.61
C LYS A 38 -7.33 -24.78 1.53
N ALA A 39 -6.58 -25.87 1.68
CA ALA A 39 -6.96 -26.99 2.54
C ALA A 39 -6.90 -26.66 4.04
N VAL A 40 -5.96 -25.81 4.47
CA VAL A 40 -5.70 -25.58 5.90
C VAL A 40 -6.26 -24.24 6.43
N ILE A 41 -6.50 -23.26 5.56
CA ILE A 41 -6.78 -21.86 5.98
C ILE A 41 -8.05 -21.73 6.85
N ARG A 42 -9.02 -22.62 6.69
CA ARG A 42 -10.28 -22.62 7.46
C ARG A 42 -10.08 -22.77 8.98
N ASP A 43 -8.92 -23.30 9.41
CA ASP A 43 -8.63 -23.59 10.81
C ASP A 43 -7.96 -22.40 11.54
N TYR A 44 -7.62 -21.32 10.84
CA TYR A 44 -6.87 -20.20 11.34
C TYR A 44 -7.70 -18.92 11.49
N ASP A 45 -7.43 -18.17 12.57
CA ASP A 45 -8.02 -16.85 12.83
C ASP A 45 -7.24 -15.72 12.15
N ALA A 46 -5.94 -15.92 11.86
CA ALA A 46 -5.09 -14.95 11.17
C ALA A 46 -4.14 -15.63 10.17
N LEU A 47 -3.83 -14.91 9.11
CA LEU A 47 -2.84 -15.29 8.09
C LEU A 47 -1.78 -14.19 7.97
N VAL A 48 -0.50 -14.58 8.12
CA VAL A 48 0.66 -13.71 7.90
C VAL A 48 1.34 -14.12 6.62
N ILE A 49 1.53 -13.16 5.71
CA ILE A 49 2.13 -13.36 4.40
C ILE A 49 3.22 -12.33 4.11
N ARG A 50 4.01 -12.62 3.08
CA ARG A 50 4.86 -11.66 2.37
C ARG A 50 4.46 -11.62 0.89
N SER A 51 5.44 -11.68 -0.01
CA SER A 51 5.21 -11.60 -1.46
C SER A 51 4.94 -12.95 -2.14
N ALA A 52 5.36 -14.08 -1.55
CA ALA A 52 5.26 -15.38 -2.21
C ALA A 52 3.84 -15.96 -2.15
N THR A 53 3.14 -15.80 -1.02
CA THR A 53 1.76 -16.27 -0.86
C THR A 53 0.78 -15.33 -1.55
N LYS A 54 -0.08 -15.87 -2.43
CA LYS A 54 -1.21 -15.15 -3.05
C LYS A 54 -2.50 -15.52 -2.33
N VAL A 55 -3.21 -14.51 -1.83
CA VAL A 55 -4.50 -14.67 -1.16
C VAL A 55 -5.60 -14.25 -2.14
N THR A 56 -6.03 -15.21 -2.95
CA THR A 56 -7.06 -15.05 -3.98
C THR A 56 -8.46 -15.20 -3.39
N GLN A 57 -9.50 -14.85 -4.18
CA GLN A 57 -10.91 -15.13 -3.85
C GLN A 57 -11.10 -16.58 -3.37
N GLU A 58 -10.51 -17.56 -4.08
CA GLU A 58 -10.66 -18.98 -3.75
C GLU A 58 -10.11 -19.35 -2.36
N VAL A 59 -8.98 -18.73 -1.95
CA VAL A 59 -8.42 -18.90 -0.60
C VAL A 59 -9.35 -18.29 0.44
N ILE A 60 -9.86 -17.09 0.17
CA ILE A 60 -10.77 -16.36 1.05
C ILE A 60 -12.09 -17.12 1.22
N ASP A 61 -12.63 -17.74 0.17
CA ASP A 61 -13.88 -18.52 0.23
C ASP A 61 -13.78 -19.75 1.14
N ARG A 62 -12.55 -20.27 1.34
CA ARG A 62 -12.28 -21.40 2.25
C ARG A 62 -11.91 -20.97 3.68
N ALA A 63 -11.79 -19.67 3.92
CA ALA A 63 -11.26 -19.10 5.16
C ALA A 63 -12.38 -18.81 6.18
N ASP A 64 -13.08 -19.85 6.68
CA ASP A 64 -14.28 -19.70 7.52
C ASP A 64 -14.04 -18.98 8.84
N ARG A 65 -12.86 -19.13 9.42
CA ARG A 65 -12.51 -18.53 10.73
C ARG A 65 -11.63 -17.29 10.62
N LEU A 66 -11.12 -16.99 9.43
CA LEU A 66 -10.13 -15.95 9.22
C LEU A 66 -10.72 -14.56 9.50
N LYS A 67 -10.06 -13.79 10.35
CA LYS A 67 -10.46 -12.44 10.77
C LYS A 67 -9.52 -11.38 10.26
N VAL A 68 -8.24 -11.75 10.04
CA VAL A 68 -7.22 -10.79 9.63
C VAL A 68 -6.18 -11.45 8.74
N ILE A 69 -5.75 -10.70 7.73
CA ILE A 69 -4.60 -10.98 6.88
C ILE A 69 -3.60 -9.88 7.13
N GLY A 70 -2.38 -10.21 7.56
CA GLY A 70 -1.29 -9.27 7.71
C GLY A 70 -0.19 -9.53 6.70
N ARG A 71 0.16 -8.52 5.91
CA ARG A 71 1.31 -8.59 5.02
C ARG A 71 2.51 -7.86 5.60
N ALA A 72 3.60 -8.61 5.83
CA ALA A 72 4.88 -8.03 6.20
C ALA A 72 5.52 -7.34 4.98
N GLY A 73 5.16 -6.07 4.76
CA GLY A 73 5.56 -5.23 3.64
C GLY A 73 4.51 -4.19 3.25
N ILE A 74 4.81 -3.36 2.25
CA ILE A 74 3.95 -2.22 1.86
C ILE A 74 2.85 -2.65 0.86
N GLY A 75 3.24 -3.28 -0.26
CA GLY A 75 2.30 -3.63 -1.33
C GLY A 75 1.32 -4.73 -0.92
N LEU A 76 0.16 -4.76 -1.53
CA LEU A 76 -0.90 -5.75 -1.27
C LEU A 76 -1.41 -6.37 -2.57
N ASP A 77 -0.60 -6.31 -3.62
CA ASP A 77 -0.95 -6.80 -4.97
C ASP A 77 -1.25 -8.32 -5.01
N ASN A 78 -0.80 -9.03 -3.97
CA ASN A 78 -1.02 -10.47 -3.79
C ASN A 78 -2.22 -10.81 -2.87
N VAL A 79 -3.06 -9.82 -2.51
CA VAL A 79 -4.26 -10.01 -1.68
C VAL A 79 -5.48 -9.47 -2.41
N ASP A 80 -6.51 -10.29 -2.55
CA ASP A 80 -7.83 -9.84 -3.04
C ASP A 80 -8.57 -9.09 -1.93
N ILE A 81 -8.30 -7.77 -1.84
CA ILE A 81 -8.87 -6.90 -0.81
C ILE A 81 -10.40 -6.80 -0.92
N PRO A 82 -11.01 -6.66 -2.12
CA PRO A 82 -12.46 -6.68 -2.25
C PRO A 82 -13.09 -7.96 -1.69
N ALA A 83 -12.55 -9.12 -2.02
CA ALA A 83 -13.05 -10.40 -1.51
C ALA A 83 -12.89 -10.52 0.02
N ALA A 84 -11.73 -10.12 0.56
CA ALA A 84 -11.47 -10.09 2.01
C ALA A 84 -12.47 -9.16 2.72
N SER A 85 -12.73 -7.98 2.15
CA SER A 85 -13.66 -6.99 2.72
C SER A 85 -15.10 -7.53 2.73
N LYS A 86 -15.53 -8.19 1.66
CA LYS A 86 -16.85 -8.80 1.58
C LYS A 86 -17.06 -9.88 2.66
N ARG A 87 -16.03 -10.68 2.94
CA ARG A 87 -16.02 -11.69 4.02
C ARG A 87 -15.78 -11.07 5.40
N GLY A 88 -15.58 -9.75 5.48
CA GLY A 88 -15.32 -9.04 6.73
C GLY A 88 -13.96 -9.30 7.35
N ILE A 89 -12.98 -9.66 6.54
CA ILE A 89 -11.60 -9.93 6.94
C ILE A 89 -10.81 -8.62 6.88
N VAL A 90 -10.15 -8.26 7.99
CA VAL A 90 -9.25 -7.10 8.05
C VAL A 90 -7.98 -7.39 7.24
N VAL A 91 -7.57 -6.47 6.40
CA VAL A 91 -6.29 -6.55 5.68
C VAL A 91 -5.35 -5.47 6.18
N MET A 92 -4.20 -5.88 6.71
CA MET A 92 -3.18 -5.02 7.29
C MET A 92 -1.87 -5.11 6.51
N ASN A 93 -1.14 -4.00 6.44
CA ASN A 93 0.23 -3.98 5.93
C ASN A 93 1.16 -3.18 6.85
N THR A 94 2.46 -3.14 6.52
CA THR A 94 3.49 -2.47 7.33
C THR A 94 4.21 -1.37 6.53
N PRO A 95 3.55 -0.24 6.22
CA PRO A 95 4.05 0.74 5.26
C PRO A 95 5.27 1.54 5.74
N GLY A 96 5.68 1.43 7.01
CA GLY A 96 6.85 2.10 7.57
C GLY A 96 8.12 1.28 7.57
N GLY A 97 8.01 -0.06 7.47
CA GLY A 97 9.11 -0.97 7.79
C GLY A 97 10.23 -1.05 6.76
N ASN A 98 9.98 -0.70 5.49
CA ASN A 98 10.94 -0.84 4.39
C ASN A 98 11.04 0.40 3.47
N ALA A 99 10.50 1.54 3.85
CA ALA A 99 10.52 2.73 3.01
C ALA A 99 11.95 3.27 2.79
N VAL A 100 12.77 3.25 3.85
CA VAL A 100 14.19 3.66 3.78
C VAL A 100 14.95 2.75 2.82
N THR A 101 14.83 1.46 3.01
CA THR A 101 15.48 0.43 2.18
C THR A 101 15.17 0.61 0.70
N THR A 102 13.88 0.77 0.35
CA THR A 102 13.46 0.95 -1.04
C THR A 102 14.01 2.27 -1.62
N GLY A 103 14.00 3.35 -0.85
CA GLY A 103 14.53 4.65 -1.27
C GLY A 103 16.04 4.59 -1.52
N GLU A 104 16.80 3.97 -0.64
CA GLU A 104 18.25 3.78 -0.78
C GLU A 104 18.58 2.81 -1.92
N HIS A 105 17.77 1.78 -2.14
CA HIS A 105 17.92 0.89 -3.29
C HIS A 105 17.74 1.64 -4.61
N ALA A 106 16.74 2.52 -4.73
CA ALA A 106 16.52 3.32 -5.93
C ALA A 106 17.70 4.26 -6.23
N ILE A 107 18.28 4.90 -5.22
CA ILE A 107 19.50 5.71 -5.34
C ILE A 107 20.69 4.84 -5.77
N SER A 108 20.84 3.66 -5.16
CA SER A 108 21.91 2.72 -5.50
C SER A 108 21.81 2.23 -6.93
N MET A 109 20.60 1.94 -7.41
CA MET A 109 20.32 1.57 -8.79
C MET A 109 20.64 2.73 -9.75
N MET A 110 20.24 3.96 -9.43
CA MET A 110 20.54 5.15 -10.21
C MET A 110 22.06 5.35 -10.37
N LEU A 111 22.82 5.30 -9.27
CA LEU A 111 24.28 5.42 -9.26
C LEU A 111 24.95 4.28 -10.02
N SER A 112 24.48 3.05 -9.84
CA SER A 112 25.03 1.86 -10.51
C SER A 112 24.81 1.91 -12.02
N LEU A 113 23.66 2.40 -12.47
CA LEU A 113 23.35 2.60 -13.88
C LEU A 113 24.26 3.66 -14.51
N ASP A 114 24.32 4.85 -13.91
CA ASP A 114 25.10 5.96 -14.43
C ASP A 114 26.61 5.65 -14.50
N ARG A 115 27.12 4.98 -13.45
CA ARG A 115 28.55 4.60 -13.36
C ARG A 115 28.87 3.25 -13.99
N LYS A 116 27.88 2.54 -14.60
CA LYS A 116 28.02 1.25 -15.26
C LYS A 116 28.70 0.19 -14.39
N ILE A 117 28.42 0.21 -13.07
CA ILE A 117 29.10 -0.61 -12.08
C ILE A 117 28.95 -2.12 -12.36
N PRO A 118 27.74 -2.67 -12.64
CA PRO A 118 27.58 -4.08 -12.92
C PRO A 118 28.37 -4.56 -14.14
N GLN A 119 28.34 -3.78 -15.23
CA GLN A 119 29.05 -4.09 -16.48
C GLN A 119 30.56 -4.05 -16.27
N ALA A 120 31.06 -3.01 -15.58
CA ALA A 120 32.48 -2.91 -15.26
C ALA A 120 32.96 -4.06 -14.38
N THR A 121 32.15 -4.47 -13.38
CA THR A 121 32.43 -5.62 -12.51
C THR A 121 32.47 -6.93 -13.32
N ALA A 122 31.51 -7.13 -14.23
CA ALA A 122 31.48 -8.30 -15.09
C ALA A 122 32.72 -8.37 -16.01
N SER A 123 33.13 -7.23 -16.61
CA SER A 123 34.36 -7.14 -17.41
C SER A 123 35.60 -7.54 -16.60
N MET A 124 35.76 -7.00 -15.39
CA MET A 124 36.89 -7.34 -14.50
C MET A 124 36.91 -8.82 -14.12
N LYS A 125 35.74 -9.39 -13.78
CA LYS A 125 35.64 -10.83 -13.47
C LYS A 125 35.94 -11.73 -14.69
N ALA A 126 35.72 -11.23 -15.90
CA ALA A 126 36.08 -11.87 -17.15
C ALA A 126 37.56 -11.65 -17.54
N GLY A 127 38.38 -11.06 -16.66
CA GLY A 127 39.81 -10.82 -16.89
C GLY A 127 40.11 -9.66 -17.85
N LYS A 128 39.14 -8.77 -18.12
CA LYS A 128 39.29 -7.67 -19.04
C LYS A 128 39.46 -6.34 -18.32
N TRP A 129 40.38 -5.50 -18.81
CA TRP A 129 40.63 -4.15 -18.31
C TRP A 129 40.18 -3.11 -19.32
N GLU A 130 38.87 -2.81 -19.33
CA GLU A 130 38.24 -2.01 -20.41
C GLU A 130 37.80 -0.59 -19.91
N LYS A 131 38.68 0.13 -19.22
CA LYS A 131 38.42 1.42 -18.55
C LYS A 131 37.60 2.40 -19.40
N ASN A 132 37.91 2.53 -20.69
CA ASN A 132 37.29 3.52 -21.58
C ASN A 132 35.82 3.22 -21.91
N LYS A 133 35.35 1.98 -21.76
CA LYS A 133 33.95 1.58 -22.01
C LYS A 133 33.00 2.02 -20.90
N PHE A 134 33.52 2.26 -19.70
CA PHE A 134 32.73 2.47 -18.50
C PHE A 134 32.78 3.89 -17.97
N THR A 135 32.96 4.87 -18.87
CA THR A 135 32.83 6.29 -18.52
C THR A 135 31.38 6.59 -18.16
N GLY A 136 31.14 7.16 -16.98
CA GLY A 136 29.86 7.65 -16.50
C GLY A 136 29.86 9.17 -16.30
N HIS A 137 28.87 9.68 -15.56
CA HIS A 137 28.70 11.10 -15.30
C HIS A 137 28.73 11.38 -13.78
N GLU A 138 28.75 12.65 -13.44
CA GLU A 138 28.53 13.13 -12.08
C GLU A 138 27.06 13.51 -11.88
N LEU A 139 26.52 13.24 -10.69
CA LEU A 139 25.16 13.62 -10.34
C LEU A 139 25.03 15.07 -9.87
N LEU A 140 26.15 15.73 -9.57
CA LEU A 140 26.19 17.12 -9.16
C LEU A 140 25.45 18.03 -10.15
N ASN A 141 24.47 18.81 -9.65
CA ASN A 141 23.61 19.71 -10.44
C ASN A 141 22.72 19.05 -11.49
N LYS A 142 22.70 17.72 -11.61
CA LYS A 142 21.74 17.01 -12.43
C LYS A 142 20.33 17.11 -11.83
N THR A 143 19.33 17.04 -12.66
CA THR A 143 17.93 17.09 -12.27
C THR A 143 17.37 15.69 -12.09
N LEU A 144 16.87 15.37 -10.88
CA LEU A 144 16.08 14.18 -10.61
C LEU A 144 14.60 14.55 -10.62
N GLY A 145 13.84 13.94 -11.53
CA GLY A 145 12.38 13.97 -11.55
C GLY A 145 11.81 12.80 -10.74
N ILE A 146 11.01 13.10 -9.73
CA ILE A 146 10.37 12.09 -8.88
C ILE A 146 8.88 12.09 -9.15
N ILE A 147 8.32 10.92 -9.48
CA ILE A 147 6.88 10.75 -9.66
C ILE A 147 6.34 9.99 -8.45
N GLY A 148 5.62 10.70 -7.56
CA GLY A 148 5.14 10.23 -6.27
C GLY A 148 6.06 10.60 -5.10
N ILE A 149 5.62 11.55 -4.26
CA ILE A 149 6.33 12.02 -3.05
C ILE A 149 5.66 11.46 -1.77
N GLY A 150 5.37 10.17 -1.82
CA GLY A 150 5.00 9.43 -0.61
C GLY A 150 6.22 9.15 0.27
N ARG A 151 6.12 8.17 1.16
CA ARG A 151 7.19 7.80 2.11
C ARG A 151 8.52 7.50 1.41
N VAL A 152 8.50 6.67 0.36
CA VAL A 152 9.70 6.29 -0.40
C VAL A 152 10.24 7.46 -1.20
N GLY A 153 9.38 8.16 -1.97
CA GLY A 153 9.79 9.28 -2.81
C GLY A 153 10.42 10.43 -2.01
N SER A 154 9.93 10.71 -0.80
CA SER A 154 10.52 11.71 0.10
C SER A 154 11.93 11.32 0.55
N ILE A 155 12.17 10.04 0.82
CA ILE A 155 13.51 9.53 1.18
C ILE A 155 14.46 9.64 0.00
N VAL A 156 14.00 9.27 -1.20
CA VAL A 156 14.79 9.42 -2.44
C VAL A 156 15.15 10.89 -2.68
N ALA A 157 14.20 11.81 -2.48
CA ALA A 157 14.45 13.25 -2.61
C ALA A 157 15.54 13.72 -1.64
N ASP A 158 15.46 13.35 -0.37
CA ASP A 158 16.46 13.70 0.66
C ASP A 158 17.85 13.18 0.29
N ARG A 159 17.96 11.92 -0.13
CA ARG A 159 19.25 11.32 -0.54
C ARG A 159 19.80 11.98 -1.80
N ALA A 160 18.97 12.30 -2.79
CA ALA A 160 19.38 13.01 -4.01
C ALA A 160 19.85 14.44 -3.72
N GLN A 161 19.18 15.15 -2.81
CA GLN A 161 19.64 16.47 -2.33
C GLN A 161 21.00 16.38 -1.63
N GLY A 162 21.24 15.31 -0.84
CA GLY A 162 22.55 15.01 -0.26
C GLY A 162 23.64 14.88 -1.32
N LEU A 163 23.33 14.32 -2.49
CA LEU A 163 24.19 14.22 -3.68
C LEU A 163 24.26 15.53 -4.49
N LYS A 164 23.63 16.62 -4.00
CA LYS A 164 23.57 17.94 -4.65
C LYS A 164 22.86 17.93 -5.99
N MET A 165 21.91 17.03 -6.19
CA MET A 165 21.00 17.06 -7.32
C MET A 165 19.92 18.12 -7.15
N LYS A 166 19.37 18.61 -8.25
CA LYS A 166 18.12 19.39 -8.27
C LYS A 166 16.95 18.42 -8.27
N VAL A 167 16.03 18.55 -7.32
CA VAL A 167 14.88 17.66 -7.20
C VAL A 167 13.62 18.39 -7.60
N ILE A 168 12.95 17.87 -8.65
CA ILE A 168 11.61 18.26 -9.07
C ILE A 168 10.68 17.06 -8.93
N ALA A 169 9.42 17.29 -8.60
CA ALA A 169 8.51 16.19 -8.34
C ALA A 169 7.07 16.44 -8.81
N TYR A 170 6.39 15.34 -9.15
CA TYR A 170 4.97 15.31 -9.39
C TYR A 170 4.27 14.43 -8.36
N ASP A 171 3.30 15.00 -7.65
CA ASP A 171 2.38 14.27 -6.79
C ASP A 171 1.07 15.07 -6.69
N PRO A 172 -0.09 14.49 -7.09
CA PRO A 172 -1.36 15.21 -7.07
C PRO A 172 -1.94 15.40 -5.67
N PHE A 173 -1.34 14.80 -4.63
CA PHE A 173 -1.86 14.78 -3.25
C PHE A 173 -1.04 15.62 -2.27
N ILE A 174 0.12 16.16 -2.67
CA ILE A 174 0.96 16.98 -1.80
C ILE A 174 0.70 18.47 -2.02
N SER A 175 0.60 19.24 -0.93
CA SER A 175 0.47 20.70 -1.06
C SER A 175 1.82 21.36 -1.43
N PRO A 176 1.79 22.50 -2.14
CA PRO A 176 3.01 23.25 -2.47
C PRO A 176 3.82 23.64 -1.23
N GLU A 177 3.16 23.97 -0.12
CA GLU A 177 3.79 24.33 1.15
C GLU A 177 4.55 23.15 1.77
N ALA A 178 3.94 21.94 1.71
CA ALA A 178 4.57 20.73 2.22
C ALA A 178 5.81 20.35 1.40
N ALA A 179 5.72 20.41 0.07
CA ALA A 179 6.86 20.15 -0.81
C ALA A 179 8.00 21.16 -0.60
N LYS A 180 7.67 22.46 -0.47
CA LYS A 180 8.66 23.51 -0.23
C LYS A 180 9.43 23.32 1.06
N LYS A 181 8.79 22.84 2.13
CA LYS A 181 9.45 22.56 3.42
C LYS A 181 10.55 21.50 3.29
N THR A 182 10.47 20.62 2.32
CA THR A 182 11.45 19.56 2.06
C THR A 182 12.46 19.93 0.96
N GLY A 183 12.43 21.18 0.45
CA GLY A 183 13.32 21.63 -0.62
C GLY A 183 12.99 21.03 -1.99
N ILE A 184 11.79 20.51 -2.19
CA ILE A 184 11.33 19.90 -3.43
C ILE A 184 10.52 20.93 -4.21
N THR A 185 10.81 21.07 -5.51
CA THR A 185 10.02 21.88 -6.44
C THR A 185 8.96 21.02 -7.12
N LEU A 186 7.69 21.39 -6.97
CA LEU A 186 6.62 20.69 -7.71
C LEU A 186 6.65 21.07 -9.18
N ALA A 187 6.43 20.08 -10.02
CA ALA A 187 6.44 20.20 -11.47
C ALA A 187 5.33 19.35 -12.08
N SER A 188 4.92 19.67 -13.30
CA SER A 188 4.04 18.81 -14.09
C SER A 188 4.79 17.58 -14.60
N LEU A 189 4.07 16.51 -14.95
CA LEU A 189 4.66 15.34 -15.61
C LEU A 189 5.40 15.74 -16.90
N ASP A 190 4.81 16.66 -17.67
CA ASP A 190 5.42 17.13 -18.93
C ASP A 190 6.76 17.86 -18.69
N GLU A 191 6.84 18.67 -17.66
CA GLU A 191 8.06 19.34 -17.25
C GLU A 191 9.13 18.34 -16.76
N ILE A 192 8.74 17.34 -15.94
CA ILE A 192 9.65 16.28 -15.51
C ILE A 192 10.22 15.55 -16.72
N PHE A 193 9.37 15.12 -17.66
CA PHE A 193 9.84 14.41 -18.84
C PHE A 193 10.80 15.24 -19.69
N ARG A 194 10.56 16.55 -19.87
CA ARG A 194 11.43 17.42 -20.68
C ARG A 194 12.75 17.77 -20.01
N THR A 195 12.77 17.92 -18.69
CA THR A 195 13.89 18.59 -18.01
C THR A 195 14.76 17.67 -17.15
N ALA A 196 14.22 16.53 -16.69
CA ALA A 196 14.96 15.63 -15.83
C ALA A 196 16.09 14.90 -16.58
N ASP A 197 17.20 14.66 -15.88
CA ASP A 197 18.30 13.80 -16.32
C ASP A 197 18.06 12.36 -15.84
N PHE A 198 17.43 12.22 -14.68
CA PHE A 198 16.98 10.94 -14.12
C PHE A 198 15.51 11.07 -13.72
N ILE A 199 14.73 10.03 -13.98
CA ILE A 199 13.31 9.98 -13.61
C ILE A 199 13.09 8.70 -12.80
N THR A 200 12.55 8.84 -11.60
CA THR A 200 12.23 7.71 -10.73
C THR A 200 10.76 7.72 -10.31
N VAL A 201 10.14 6.54 -10.26
CA VAL A 201 8.73 6.40 -9.93
C VAL A 201 8.55 5.75 -8.56
N HIS A 202 7.66 6.31 -7.74
CA HIS A 202 7.35 5.84 -6.39
C HIS A 202 5.85 5.91 -6.09
N THR A 203 5.04 5.48 -7.06
CA THR A 203 3.58 5.44 -6.98
C THR A 203 3.08 3.99 -6.85
N PRO A 204 1.89 3.75 -6.29
CA PRO A 204 1.22 2.46 -6.46
C PRO A 204 0.83 2.23 -7.92
N LEU A 205 0.62 0.98 -8.30
CA LEU A 205 0.04 0.63 -9.59
C LEU A 205 -1.48 0.75 -9.51
N THR A 206 -2.04 1.74 -10.21
CA THR A 206 -3.47 1.99 -10.34
C THR A 206 -3.87 2.06 -11.81
N LYS A 207 -5.13 2.33 -12.11
CA LYS A 207 -5.57 2.58 -13.49
C LYS A 207 -4.88 3.82 -14.09
N GLU A 208 -4.66 4.84 -13.27
CA GLU A 208 -4.08 6.13 -13.65
C GLU A 208 -2.54 6.07 -13.79
N THR A 209 -1.88 5.17 -13.04
CA THR A 209 -0.41 5.05 -13.05
C THR A 209 0.09 3.91 -13.95
N ARG A 210 -0.78 3.04 -14.41
CA ARG A 210 -0.45 1.99 -15.37
C ARG A 210 -0.05 2.60 -16.72
N GLY A 211 1.15 2.27 -17.21
CA GLY A 211 1.68 2.82 -18.45
C GLY A 211 1.87 4.35 -18.40
N LEU A 212 2.09 4.91 -17.20
CA LEU A 212 2.32 6.34 -17.02
C LEU A 212 3.55 6.82 -17.79
N ILE A 213 4.60 5.99 -17.81
CA ILE A 213 5.77 6.22 -18.66
C ILE A 213 5.67 5.26 -19.85
N ASN A 214 5.31 5.80 -20.99
CA ASN A 214 5.05 5.12 -22.26
C ASN A 214 5.77 5.81 -23.42
N ALA A 215 5.56 5.39 -24.65
CA ALA A 215 6.17 5.97 -25.85
C ALA A 215 6.01 7.49 -25.94
N ALA A 216 4.84 8.03 -25.57
CA ALA A 216 4.59 9.47 -25.59
C ALA A 216 5.40 10.21 -24.51
N ALA A 217 5.62 9.61 -23.36
CA ALA A 217 6.49 10.14 -22.31
C ALA A 217 7.96 10.08 -22.74
N PHE A 218 8.43 8.94 -23.26
CA PHE A 218 9.79 8.80 -23.76
C PHE A 218 10.09 9.81 -24.88
N ALA A 219 9.14 10.07 -25.79
CA ALA A 219 9.30 11.06 -26.86
C ALA A 219 9.58 12.48 -26.36
N LYS A 220 9.27 12.81 -25.13
CA LYS A 220 9.52 14.12 -24.50
C LYS A 220 10.84 14.19 -23.73
N MET A 221 11.42 13.07 -23.34
CA MET A 221 12.61 13.02 -22.48
C MET A 221 13.87 13.50 -23.23
N LYS A 222 14.90 13.84 -22.50
CA LYS A 222 16.25 14.02 -23.06
C LYS A 222 16.75 12.68 -23.57
N ASN A 223 17.54 12.68 -24.64
CA ASN A 223 18.19 11.44 -25.11
C ASN A 223 19.27 10.91 -24.14
N THR A 224 19.69 11.75 -23.19
CA THR A 224 20.59 11.38 -22.10
C THR A 224 19.83 10.96 -20.83
N ALA A 225 18.51 10.99 -20.82
CA ALA A 225 17.71 10.65 -19.65
C ALA A 225 17.80 9.17 -19.31
N CYS A 226 17.78 8.87 -18.02
CA CYS A 226 17.66 7.53 -17.49
C CYS A 226 16.39 7.38 -16.64
N VAL A 227 15.75 6.22 -16.68
CA VAL A 227 14.55 5.92 -15.90
C VAL A 227 14.82 4.85 -14.85
N ILE A 228 14.25 5.01 -13.65
CA ILE A 228 14.41 4.10 -12.51
C ILE A 228 13.04 3.64 -12.03
N ASN A 229 12.83 2.34 -11.88
CA ASN A 229 11.61 1.77 -11.31
C ASN A 229 11.93 0.73 -10.24
N CYS A 230 11.79 1.14 -8.99
CA CYS A 230 11.82 0.29 -7.80
C CYS A 230 10.45 0.30 -7.07
N ALA A 231 9.36 0.64 -7.78
CA ALA A 231 8.01 0.74 -7.23
C ALA A 231 7.15 -0.48 -7.60
N ARG A 232 6.61 -0.48 -8.84
CA ARG A 232 5.79 -1.57 -9.39
C ARG A 232 6.02 -1.75 -10.88
N GLY A 233 6.05 -3.00 -11.32
CA GLY A 233 5.96 -3.33 -12.75
C GLY A 233 4.68 -2.78 -13.36
N GLY A 234 4.73 -2.40 -14.64
CA GLY A 234 3.59 -1.85 -15.37
C GLY A 234 3.33 -0.35 -15.16
N ILE A 235 4.07 0.36 -14.31
CA ILE A 235 4.07 1.84 -14.28
C ILE A 235 4.82 2.37 -15.49
N ILE A 236 5.94 1.74 -15.83
CA ILE A 236 6.64 1.95 -17.11
C ILE A 236 6.16 0.84 -18.05
N ASP A 237 5.75 1.20 -19.26
CA ASP A 237 5.45 0.22 -20.29
C ASP A 237 6.74 -0.44 -20.76
N GLU A 238 6.85 -1.76 -20.61
CA GLU A 238 8.10 -2.50 -20.89
C GLU A 238 8.44 -2.57 -22.38
N GLN A 239 7.43 -2.62 -23.27
CA GLN A 239 7.68 -2.65 -24.70
C GLN A 239 8.13 -1.28 -25.19
N ASP A 240 7.44 -0.21 -24.79
CA ASP A 240 7.81 1.15 -25.13
C ASP A 240 9.19 1.52 -24.57
N LEU A 241 9.54 1.02 -23.38
CA LEU A 241 10.86 1.17 -22.78
C LEU A 241 11.94 0.48 -23.62
N TYR A 242 11.68 -0.77 -24.04
CA TYR A 242 12.60 -1.51 -24.90
C TYR A 242 12.87 -0.74 -26.20
N ASP A 243 11.82 -0.28 -26.87
CA ASP A 243 11.93 0.47 -28.14
C ASP A 243 12.68 1.80 -27.95
N ALA A 244 12.43 2.51 -26.86
CA ALA A 244 13.12 3.75 -26.50
C ALA A 244 14.62 3.53 -26.22
N LEU A 245 14.99 2.43 -25.59
CA LEU A 245 16.38 2.08 -25.29
C LEU A 245 17.13 1.63 -26.54
N VAL A 246 16.54 0.78 -27.37
CA VAL A 246 17.15 0.29 -28.62
C VAL A 246 17.33 1.39 -29.64
N SER A 247 16.36 2.31 -29.75
CA SER A 247 16.46 3.47 -30.64
C SER A 247 17.39 4.58 -30.12
N GLY A 248 17.91 4.46 -28.88
CA GLY A 248 18.71 5.52 -28.25
C GLY A 248 17.89 6.77 -27.88
N ARG A 249 16.57 6.64 -27.75
CA ARG A 249 15.69 7.75 -27.37
C ARG A 249 15.92 8.18 -25.92
N ILE A 250 16.33 7.23 -25.07
CA ILE A 250 16.82 7.46 -23.72
C ILE A 250 18.13 6.70 -23.50
N ALA A 251 18.92 7.11 -22.51
CA ALA A 251 20.27 6.57 -22.30
C ALA A 251 20.27 5.22 -21.58
N GLY A 252 19.33 4.99 -20.65
CA GLY A 252 19.35 3.75 -19.87
C GLY A 252 18.15 3.59 -18.94
N ALA A 253 18.05 2.39 -18.37
CA ALA A 253 17.03 2.06 -17.36
C ALA A 253 17.58 1.22 -16.22
N ALA A 254 17.04 1.44 -15.01
CA ALA A 254 17.30 0.63 -13.83
C ALA A 254 15.97 0.07 -13.29
N LEU A 255 15.83 -1.25 -13.29
CA LEU A 255 14.56 -1.93 -12.99
C LEU A 255 14.74 -2.92 -11.84
N ASP A 256 13.98 -2.74 -10.78
CA ASP A 256 13.88 -3.70 -9.67
C ASP A 256 12.59 -4.52 -9.74
N VAL A 257 11.62 -4.08 -10.54
CA VAL A 257 10.27 -4.64 -10.63
C VAL A 257 9.82 -4.79 -12.08
N PHE A 258 8.97 -5.79 -12.33
CA PHE A 258 8.51 -6.16 -13.67
C PHE A 258 7.01 -6.44 -13.69
N VAL A 259 6.40 -6.39 -14.89
CA VAL A 259 4.97 -6.72 -15.07
C VAL A 259 4.69 -8.17 -14.68
N GLU A 260 5.57 -9.09 -15.03
CA GLU A 260 5.56 -10.48 -14.60
C GLU A 260 6.80 -10.76 -13.74
N GLU A 261 6.61 -11.29 -12.54
CA GLU A 261 7.68 -11.68 -11.64
C GLU A 261 7.56 -13.16 -11.27
N PRO A 262 8.59 -13.99 -11.53
CA PRO A 262 9.87 -13.69 -12.22
C PRO A 262 9.67 -13.29 -13.68
N THR A 263 10.45 -12.27 -14.11
CA THR A 263 10.34 -11.77 -15.49
C THR A 263 10.82 -12.79 -16.53
N LYS A 264 10.10 -12.85 -17.64
CA LYS A 264 10.51 -13.60 -18.85
C LYS A 264 10.98 -12.69 -19.98
N ASN A 265 10.98 -11.37 -19.77
CA ASN A 265 11.36 -10.38 -20.77
C ASN A 265 12.88 -10.29 -20.95
N MET A 266 13.47 -11.38 -21.47
CA MET A 266 14.91 -11.50 -21.66
C MET A 266 15.45 -10.47 -22.66
N ALA A 267 14.62 -9.98 -23.58
CA ALA A 267 15.02 -8.94 -24.54
C ALA A 267 15.34 -7.64 -23.82
N LEU A 268 14.49 -7.20 -22.90
CA LEU A 268 14.68 -5.97 -22.14
C LEU A 268 15.86 -6.07 -21.17
N ILE A 269 15.90 -7.13 -20.33
CA ILE A 269 16.94 -7.28 -19.31
C ILE A 269 18.30 -7.59 -19.90
N GLY A 270 18.38 -8.05 -21.16
CA GLY A 270 19.61 -8.33 -21.88
C GLY A 270 20.29 -7.11 -22.51
N LEU A 271 19.66 -5.92 -22.49
CA LEU A 271 20.25 -4.70 -23.04
C LEU A 271 21.43 -4.22 -22.19
N GLU A 272 22.51 -3.77 -22.82
CA GLU A 272 23.72 -3.27 -22.12
C GLU A 272 23.46 -2.00 -21.29
N ASN A 273 22.48 -1.20 -21.70
CA ASN A 273 22.06 0.03 -21.01
C ASN A 273 20.92 -0.18 -20.04
N VAL A 274 20.65 -1.43 -19.66
CA VAL A 274 19.71 -1.82 -18.59
C VAL A 274 20.46 -2.48 -17.45
N ILE A 275 20.17 -2.08 -16.22
CA ILE A 275 20.53 -2.85 -15.03
C ILE A 275 19.25 -3.28 -14.33
N CYS A 276 19.27 -4.47 -13.73
CA CYS A 276 18.09 -5.02 -13.08
C CYS A 276 18.45 -5.82 -11.85
N THR A 277 17.49 -5.86 -10.93
CA THR A 277 17.54 -6.67 -9.69
C THR A 277 16.23 -7.41 -9.50
N PRO A 278 16.21 -8.58 -8.84
CA PRO A 278 15.02 -9.42 -8.70
C PRO A 278 14.15 -8.97 -7.52
N HIS A 279 13.59 -7.77 -7.58
CA HIS A 279 12.69 -7.16 -6.60
C HIS A 279 13.32 -7.10 -5.19
N LEU A 280 14.47 -6.44 -5.09
CA LEU A 280 15.27 -6.31 -3.87
C LEU A 280 14.99 -5.04 -3.05
N GLY A 281 14.09 -4.16 -3.50
CA GLY A 281 13.82 -2.86 -2.86
C GLY A 281 13.51 -2.91 -1.36
N ALA A 282 13.06 -4.06 -0.84
CA ALA A 282 12.80 -4.28 0.59
C ALA A 282 13.69 -5.37 1.21
N SER A 283 14.76 -5.78 0.54
CA SER A 283 15.54 -6.96 0.91
C SER A 283 16.80 -6.60 1.70
N THR A 284 16.63 -5.99 2.89
CA THR A 284 17.68 -5.84 3.90
C THR A 284 17.28 -6.51 5.20
N ASP A 285 18.25 -6.87 6.04
CA ASP A 285 18.00 -7.53 7.32
C ASP A 285 17.11 -6.65 8.22
N GLU A 286 17.42 -5.36 8.30
CA GLU A 286 16.65 -4.40 9.11
C GLU A 286 15.20 -4.29 8.63
N ALA A 287 14.98 -4.17 7.32
CA ALA A 287 13.63 -4.10 6.77
C ALA A 287 12.84 -5.37 7.07
N GLN A 288 13.46 -6.55 6.91
CA GLN A 288 12.82 -7.84 7.17
C GLN A 288 12.42 -7.99 8.64
N ILE A 289 13.30 -7.59 9.56
CA ILE A 289 13.02 -7.58 11.01
C ILE A 289 11.89 -6.58 11.32
N ASN A 290 12.00 -5.34 10.84
CA ASN A 290 11.04 -4.29 11.15
C ASN A 290 9.62 -4.62 10.65
N VAL A 291 9.47 -5.13 9.42
CA VAL A 291 8.14 -5.51 8.91
C VAL A 291 7.56 -6.72 9.64
N ALA A 292 8.41 -7.65 10.10
CA ALA A 292 7.98 -8.84 10.84
C ALA A 292 7.50 -8.48 12.24
N ILE A 293 8.23 -7.62 12.96
CA ILE A 293 7.81 -7.10 14.26
C ILE A 293 6.48 -6.34 14.11
N ALA A 294 6.42 -5.40 13.18
CA ALA A 294 5.23 -4.57 12.99
C ALA A 294 3.97 -5.38 12.67
N VAL A 295 4.05 -6.36 11.75
CA VAL A 295 2.89 -7.20 11.42
C VAL A 295 2.48 -8.10 12.57
N ALA A 296 3.45 -8.60 13.35
CA ALA A 296 3.16 -9.44 14.51
C ALA A 296 2.43 -8.64 15.60
N GLU A 297 2.93 -7.45 15.93
CA GLU A 297 2.29 -6.55 16.90
C GLU A 297 0.87 -6.15 16.47
N GLN A 298 0.67 -5.79 15.21
CA GLN A 298 -0.64 -5.42 14.66
C GLN A 298 -1.65 -6.57 14.79
N ILE A 299 -1.28 -7.79 14.38
CA ILE A 299 -2.15 -8.95 14.43
C ILE A 299 -2.42 -9.38 15.88
N CYS A 300 -1.40 -9.39 16.75
CA CYS A 300 -1.57 -9.70 18.16
C CYS A 300 -2.51 -8.72 18.84
N ALA A 301 -2.35 -7.41 18.62
CA ALA A 301 -3.26 -6.39 19.15
C ALA A 301 -4.70 -6.61 18.67
N TYR A 302 -4.90 -6.88 17.38
CA TYR A 302 -6.23 -7.14 16.84
C TYR A 302 -6.86 -8.41 17.43
N LEU A 303 -6.13 -9.50 17.54
CA LEU A 303 -6.66 -10.77 18.05
C LEU A 303 -6.96 -10.77 19.56
N THR A 304 -6.25 -9.95 20.33
CA THR A 304 -6.38 -9.89 21.81
C THR A 304 -7.29 -8.77 22.28
N THR A 305 -7.18 -7.58 21.69
CA THR A 305 -7.91 -6.37 22.14
C THR A 305 -8.93 -5.85 21.14
N GLY A 306 -8.91 -6.35 19.89
CA GLY A 306 -9.73 -5.83 18.78
C GLY A 306 -9.19 -4.53 18.18
N GLU A 307 -7.99 -4.08 18.57
CA GLU A 307 -7.38 -2.85 18.04
C GLU A 307 -6.96 -3.05 16.59
N ILE A 308 -7.40 -2.15 15.69
CA ILE A 308 -7.08 -2.19 14.26
C ILE A 308 -6.04 -1.12 13.94
N LYS A 309 -4.80 -1.55 13.64
CA LYS A 309 -3.69 -0.68 13.22
C LYS A 309 -3.24 -1.03 11.81
N GLY A 310 -3.07 -0.02 10.96
CA GLY A 310 -2.52 -0.23 9.61
C GLY A 310 -3.41 -1.05 8.68
N ALA A 311 -4.71 -1.09 8.93
CA ALA A 311 -5.67 -1.70 8.01
C ALA A 311 -5.84 -0.82 6.76
N VAL A 312 -5.99 -1.48 5.61
CA VAL A 312 -6.20 -0.79 4.32
C VAL A 312 -7.68 -0.80 3.91
N ASN A 313 -8.47 -1.69 4.48
CA ASN A 313 -9.90 -1.82 4.21
C ASN A 313 -10.78 -1.41 5.40
N PHE A 314 -10.20 -0.69 6.36
CA PHE A 314 -10.89 -0.09 7.50
C PHE A 314 -10.19 1.20 7.93
N PRO A 315 -10.92 2.27 8.31
CA PRO A 315 -10.32 3.49 8.84
C PRO A 315 -9.54 3.21 10.11
N SER A 316 -8.22 3.36 10.07
CA SER A 316 -7.36 3.19 11.25
C SER A 316 -7.45 4.40 12.16
N VAL A 317 -7.55 4.16 13.47
CA VAL A 317 -7.45 5.17 14.52
C VAL A 317 -6.38 4.74 15.53
N SER A 318 -5.65 5.70 16.09
CA SER A 318 -4.67 5.37 17.14
C SER A 318 -5.36 4.88 18.41
N ALA A 319 -4.63 4.17 19.26
CA ALA A 319 -5.19 3.64 20.53
C ALA A 319 -5.72 4.76 21.43
N GLU A 320 -5.03 5.92 21.45
CA GLU A 320 -5.46 7.09 22.20
C GLU A 320 -6.81 7.62 21.67
N ILE A 321 -6.93 7.80 20.36
CA ILE A 321 -8.18 8.25 19.72
C ILE A 321 -9.27 7.19 19.92
N LEU A 322 -8.94 5.90 19.80
CA LEU A 322 -9.90 4.82 19.99
C LEU A 322 -10.49 4.84 21.40
N SER A 323 -9.69 5.15 22.42
CA SER A 323 -10.18 5.27 23.80
C SER A 323 -11.23 6.37 23.96
N VAL A 324 -11.05 7.50 23.27
CA VAL A 324 -11.96 8.64 23.27
C VAL A 324 -13.23 8.37 22.48
N ILE A 325 -13.11 7.81 21.26
CA ILE A 325 -14.28 7.59 20.39
C ILE A 325 -15.05 6.31 20.70
N ARG A 326 -14.51 5.40 21.54
CA ARG A 326 -15.15 4.13 21.87
C ARG A 326 -16.59 4.25 22.39
N PRO A 327 -16.94 5.20 23.29
CA PRO A 327 -18.33 5.41 23.70
C PRO A 327 -19.24 5.74 22.51
N TYR A 328 -18.75 6.54 21.56
CA TYR A 328 -19.51 6.91 20.34
C TYR A 328 -19.68 5.73 19.38
N LEU A 329 -18.67 4.84 19.27
CA LEU A 329 -18.80 3.61 18.48
C LEU A 329 -19.93 2.71 19.04
N ILE A 330 -19.94 2.55 20.37
CA ILE A 330 -20.96 1.74 21.06
C ILE A 330 -22.35 2.39 20.91
N LEU A 331 -22.44 3.71 21.06
CA LEU A 331 -23.68 4.46 20.89
C LEU A 331 -24.21 4.31 19.47
N ALA A 332 -23.38 4.54 18.46
CA ALA A 332 -23.75 4.44 17.05
C ALA A 332 -24.24 3.03 16.68
N GLU A 333 -23.58 1.97 17.16
CA GLU A 333 -24.05 0.60 16.93
C GLU A 333 -25.43 0.36 17.56
N LYS A 334 -25.68 0.92 18.76
CA LYS A 334 -27.01 0.83 19.42
C LYS A 334 -28.07 1.62 18.67
N LEU A 335 -27.74 2.84 18.20
CA LEU A 335 -28.64 3.65 17.39
C LEU A 335 -29.01 2.91 16.09
N GLY A 336 -28.02 2.33 15.39
CA GLY A 336 -28.30 1.51 14.21
C GLY A 336 -29.23 0.34 14.49
N LYS A 337 -29.02 -0.40 15.61
CA LYS A 337 -29.91 -1.48 16.02
C LYS A 337 -31.31 -1.00 16.38
N PHE A 338 -31.42 0.18 16.93
CA PHE A 338 -32.70 0.80 17.26
C PHE A 338 -33.45 1.19 16.01
N GLU A 339 -32.80 1.91 15.07
CA GLU A 339 -33.37 2.27 13.77
C GLU A 339 -33.87 1.03 13.00
N ALA A 340 -33.08 -0.05 13.00
CA ALA A 340 -33.48 -1.29 12.34
C ALA A 340 -34.81 -1.89 12.83
N GLN A 341 -35.24 -1.55 14.03
CA GLN A 341 -36.53 -1.98 14.60
C GLN A 341 -37.70 -1.04 14.29
N LEU A 342 -37.39 0.21 13.95
CA LEU A 342 -38.37 1.23 13.63
C LEU A 342 -38.73 1.28 12.14
N VAL A 343 -37.76 1.02 11.28
CA VAL A 343 -37.94 1.12 9.84
C VAL A 343 -38.80 -0.02 9.28
N SER A 344 -39.75 0.34 8.43
CA SER A 344 -40.56 -0.61 7.66
C SER A 344 -40.31 -0.43 6.17
N GLY A 345 -39.81 -1.47 5.49
CA GLY A 345 -39.52 -1.46 4.05
C GLY A 345 -38.06 -1.36 3.69
N GLY A 346 -37.76 -1.16 2.42
CA GLY A 346 -36.38 -1.05 1.93
C GLY A 346 -35.75 0.28 2.27
N ILE A 347 -34.58 0.25 2.91
CA ILE A 347 -33.80 1.44 3.22
C ILE A 347 -33.17 1.98 1.94
N GLN A 348 -33.34 3.28 1.66
CA GLN A 348 -32.77 3.97 0.51
C GLN A 348 -31.60 4.85 0.90
N GLU A 349 -31.70 5.54 2.05
CA GLU A 349 -30.66 6.46 2.51
C GLU A 349 -30.52 6.40 4.03
N VAL A 350 -29.28 6.55 4.49
CA VAL A 350 -28.92 6.74 5.90
C VAL A 350 -28.09 8.00 5.99
N THR A 351 -28.64 9.04 6.61
CA THR A 351 -27.93 10.28 6.90
C THR A 351 -27.50 10.29 8.34
N VAL A 352 -26.19 10.50 8.58
CA VAL A 352 -25.59 10.61 9.91
C VAL A 352 -25.01 12.00 10.07
N GLU A 353 -25.61 12.80 10.95
CA GLU A 353 -25.15 14.15 11.26
C GLU A 353 -24.36 14.14 12.56
N TYR A 354 -23.19 14.76 12.52
CA TYR A 354 -22.27 14.92 13.64
C TYR A 354 -22.13 16.40 13.99
N SER A 355 -22.20 16.75 15.28
CA SER A 355 -21.96 18.11 15.76
C SER A 355 -21.21 18.12 17.10
N GLY A 356 -20.47 19.21 17.37
CA GLY A 356 -19.68 19.41 18.58
C GLY A 356 -18.31 18.76 18.55
N GLU A 357 -17.71 18.49 19.71
CA GLU A 357 -16.32 18.02 19.88
C GLU A 357 -15.98 16.70 19.15
N ILE A 358 -17.00 15.89 18.82
CA ILE A 358 -16.82 14.68 18.04
C ILE A 358 -16.19 14.94 16.65
N LEU A 359 -16.34 16.16 16.13
CA LEU A 359 -15.78 16.55 14.84
C LEU A 359 -14.26 16.75 14.86
N ASP A 360 -13.63 16.83 16.03
CA ASP A 360 -12.18 16.85 16.17
C ASP A 360 -11.55 15.50 15.80
N TYR A 361 -12.37 14.46 15.65
CA TYR A 361 -11.98 13.10 15.33
C TYR A 361 -12.51 12.65 13.97
N ASN A 362 -11.90 11.61 13.42
CA ASN A 362 -12.43 10.94 12.24
C ASN A 362 -13.73 10.21 12.58
N VAL A 363 -14.86 10.64 12.04
CA VAL A 363 -16.19 10.08 12.31
C VAL A 363 -16.51 8.82 11.49
N ALA A 364 -15.75 8.50 10.46
CA ALA A 364 -16.00 7.35 9.61
C ALA A 364 -16.13 6.01 10.37
N PRO A 365 -15.31 5.69 11.39
CA PRO A 365 -15.51 4.49 12.21
C PRO A 365 -16.86 4.48 12.93
N ILE A 366 -17.40 5.65 13.29
CA ILE A 366 -18.67 5.79 13.99
C ILE A 366 -19.83 5.51 13.03
N THR A 367 -19.77 6.07 11.80
CA THR A 367 -20.72 5.74 10.72
C THR A 367 -20.74 4.24 10.43
N ILE A 368 -19.57 3.63 10.34
CA ILE A 368 -19.44 2.18 10.12
C ILE A 368 -20.09 1.37 11.25
N SER A 369 -19.91 1.81 12.51
CA SER A 369 -20.54 1.15 13.67
C SER A 369 -22.06 1.23 13.62
N LEU A 370 -22.60 2.38 13.19
CA LEU A 370 -24.04 2.57 12.98
C LEU A 370 -24.55 1.63 11.88
N LEU A 371 -23.89 1.58 10.73
CA LEU A 371 -24.26 0.69 9.62
C LEU A 371 -24.23 -0.77 10.04
N LYS A 372 -23.21 -1.20 10.77
CA LYS A 372 -23.17 -2.55 11.35
C LYS A 372 -24.39 -2.81 12.23
N GLY A 373 -24.70 -1.87 13.13
CA GLY A 373 -25.86 -1.98 14.02
C GLY A 373 -27.18 -2.08 13.23
N LEU A 374 -27.35 -1.23 12.23
CA LEU A 374 -28.56 -1.17 11.39
C LEU A 374 -28.75 -2.44 10.56
N LEU A 375 -27.69 -2.95 9.94
CA LEU A 375 -27.77 -4.06 8.99
C LEU A 375 -27.78 -5.44 9.68
N THR A 376 -27.16 -5.59 10.86
CA THR A 376 -27.08 -6.89 11.56
C THR A 376 -28.44 -7.51 11.87
N PRO A 377 -29.47 -6.78 12.37
CA PRO A 377 -30.80 -7.37 12.63
C PRO A 377 -31.60 -7.66 11.37
N ILE A 378 -31.31 -6.97 10.26
CA ILE A 378 -32.10 -7.04 9.02
C ILE A 378 -31.62 -8.20 8.13
N LEU A 379 -30.34 -8.58 8.27
CA LEU A 379 -29.70 -9.53 7.35
C LEU A 379 -29.41 -10.86 8.02
N ASN A 380 -29.60 -11.94 7.26
CA ASN A 380 -29.23 -13.30 7.68
C ASN A 380 -27.72 -13.60 7.53
N GLU A 381 -26.97 -12.70 6.90
CA GLU A 381 -25.53 -12.82 6.73
C GLU A 381 -24.76 -12.09 7.83
N ALA A 382 -23.53 -12.56 8.12
CA ALA A 382 -22.70 -11.95 9.16
C ALA A 382 -22.22 -10.55 8.74
N VAL A 383 -22.77 -9.51 9.38
CA VAL A 383 -22.32 -8.13 9.19
C VAL A 383 -21.34 -7.74 10.29
N ASN A 384 -20.21 -7.17 9.90
CA ASN A 384 -19.19 -6.66 10.82
C ASN A 384 -18.70 -5.26 10.41
N TYR A 385 -17.74 -4.69 11.12
CA TYR A 385 -17.23 -3.35 10.84
C TYR A 385 -16.55 -3.22 9.47
N ILE A 386 -16.02 -4.31 8.89
CA ILE A 386 -15.29 -4.27 7.63
C ILE A 386 -16.26 -4.31 6.44
N ASN A 387 -17.27 -5.19 6.50
CA ASN A 387 -18.18 -5.39 5.39
C ASN A 387 -19.44 -4.50 5.42
N ALA A 388 -19.79 -3.90 6.55
CA ALA A 388 -21.02 -3.10 6.67
C ALA A 388 -21.15 -1.98 5.60
N PRO A 389 -20.10 -1.18 5.27
CA PRO A 389 -20.21 -0.18 4.20
C PRO A 389 -20.41 -0.80 2.81
N LEU A 390 -19.76 -1.95 2.55
CA LEU A 390 -19.89 -2.65 1.28
C LEU A 390 -21.28 -3.25 1.12
N VAL A 391 -21.79 -3.89 2.16
CA VAL A 391 -23.16 -4.45 2.21
C VAL A 391 -24.20 -3.37 2.00
N ALA A 392 -24.05 -2.20 2.65
CA ALA A 392 -24.93 -1.04 2.42
C ALA A 392 -24.94 -0.63 0.93
N LYS A 393 -23.75 -0.51 0.34
CA LYS A 393 -23.58 -0.14 -1.07
C LYS A 393 -24.18 -1.18 -2.03
N GLU A 394 -23.92 -2.47 -1.81
CA GLU A 394 -24.47 -3.58 -2.64
C GLU A 394 -26.01 -3.62 -2.59
N ARG A 395 -26.60 -3.15 -1.49
CA ARG A 395 -28.05 -3.03 -1.33
C ARG A 395 -28.65 -1.72 -1.83
N GLY A 396 -27.81 -0.85 -2.42
CA GLY A 396 -28.24 0.42 -2.96
C GLY A 396 -28.57 1.47 -1.89
N ILE A 397 -28.12 1.25 -0.64
CA ILE A 397 -28.31 2.21 0.47
C ILE A 397 -27.29 3.33 0.31
N ARG A 398 -27.77 4.56 0.13
CA ARG A 398 -26.93 5.76 0.12
C ARG A 398 -26.60 6.15 1.55
N VAL A 399 -25.33 6.33 1.86
CA VAL A 399 -24.85 6.77 3.18
C VAL A 399 -24.30 8.18 3.07
N VAL A 400 -24.83 9.09 3.87
CA VAL A 400 -24.47 10.52 3.86
C VAL A 400 -23.96 10.91 5.24
N GLU A 401 -22.74 11.45 5.31
CA GLU A 401 -22.19 12.06 6.52
C GLU A 401 -22.35 13.59 6.42
N VAL A 402 -23.00 14.18 7.42
CA VAL A 402 -23.15 15.63 7.56
C VAL A 402 -22.36 16.09 8.78
N LYS A 403 -21.56 17.13 8.62
CA LYS A 403 -20.81 17.77 9.69
C LYS A 403 -21.38 19.15 9.92
N SER A 404 -21.94 19.39 11.11
CA SER A 404 -22.54 20.68 11.47
C SER A 404 -21.67 21.38 12.52
N SER A 405 -21.34 22.64 12.28
CA SER A 405 -20.68 23.49 13.27
C SER A 405 -21.63 24.04 14.32
N GLU A 406 -22.94 23.86 14.16
CA GLU A 406 -23.92 24.30 15.14
C GLU A 406 -23.89 23.38 16.36
N VAL A 407 -23.47 23.92 17.49
CA VAL A 407 -23.55 23.27 18.79
C VAL A 407 -24.90 23.55 19.38
N LYS A 408 -25.71 22.47 19.53
CA LYS A 408 -26.98 22.54 20.25
C LYS A 408 -26.73 22.29 21.75
N ASP A 409 -27.71 21.85 22.47
CA ASP A 409 -27.68 21.66 23.94
C ASP A 409 -26.65 20.65 24.48
N TYR A 410 -25.86 19.98 23.60
CA TYR A 410 -24.93 18.92 23.96
C TYR A 410 -23.53 19.20 23.44
N THR A 411 -22.51 18.82 24.20
CA THR A 411 -21.08 18.92 23.82
C THR A 411 -20.76 18.16 22.53
N SER A 412 -21.46 17.05 22.30
CA SER A 412 -21.38 16.25 21.07
C SER A 412 -22.72 15.60 20.80
N MET A 413 -23.12 15.54 19.53
CA MET A 413 -24.35 14.91 19.10
C MET A 413 -24.16 14.05 17.86
N ILE A 414 -24.85 12.92 17.82
CA ILE A 414 -25.01 12.07 16.64
C ILE A 414 -26.51 12.02 16.33
N SER A 415 -26.91 12.54 15.17
CA SER A 415 -28.28 12.44 14.68
C SER A 415 -28.33 11.46 13.52
N VAL A 416 -29.31 10.58 13.51
CA VAL A 416 -29.49 9.56 12.49
C VAL A 416 -30.85 9.72 11.84
N THR A 417 -30.87 9.75 10.53
CA THR A 417 -32.09 9.73 9.73
C THR A 417 -32.02 8.59 8.74
N VAL A 418 -33.03 7.71 8.79
CA VAL A 418 -33.14 6.58 7.86
C VAL A 418 -34.35 6.81 6.97
N GLN A 419 -34.11 6.93 5.66
CA GLN A 419 -35.17 7.09 4.68
C GLN A 419 -35.49 5.76 4.02
N THR A 420 -36.76 5.39 3.98
CA THR A 420 -37.26 4.18 3.33
C THR A 420 -38.07 4.53 2.08
N ALA A 421 -38.43 3.51 1.30
CA ALA A 421 -39.29 3.67 0.13
C ALA A 421 -40.73 4.11 0.48
N LYS A 422 -41.12 4.07 1.77
CA LYS A 422 -42.48 4.39 2.23
C LYS A 422 -42.54 5.64 3.12
N GLU A 423 -41.42 6.04 3.73
CA GLU A 423 -41.31 7.18 4.65
C GLU A 423 -39.94 7.86 4.50
#